data_b6d98baf9e57889e3513db53d65e82b8
#
_entry.id   b6d98baf9e57889e3513db53d65e82b8
#
_cell.length_a   1.000
_cell.length_b   1.000
_cell.length_c   1.000
_cell.angle_alpha   90.00
_cell.angle_beta   90.00
_cell.angle_gamma   90.00
#
_symmetry.space_group_name_H-M   'P 1'
#
loop_
_entity.id
_entity.type
_entity.pdbx_description
1 polymer ?
#
loop_
_entity_poly.entity_id
_entity_poly.type
_entity_poly.pdbx_seq_one_letter_code
_entity_poly.pdbx_strand_id
1 'polypeptide(L)'
;LTIRWVTYPSRQELPLLAESVQATLKEIGIKVDVNCSADFQSFLDSGEWDIYAGAFVCAPTGDPEYFFTTHCLDESSKNRGGYHSDKLEELEKEMKSTFDTDERAKLAVQMTQTILDDNAFIFASHLKMSIVSAKGVTGLEAHPCDYYEITVNLDKN
;
A
#
# COMPACT_ATOMS: atom_id res chain seq x y z
N LEU A 1 24.81 -6.51 10.32
CA LEU A 1 23.35 -6.53 10.38
C LEU A 1 22.81 -7.25 9.15
N THR A 2 21.82 -8.13 9.33
CA THR A 2 21.08 -8.77 8.25
C THR A 2 19.61 -8.41 8.39
N ILE A 3 18.97 -7.99 7.29
CA ILE A 3 17.54 -7.67 7.20
C ILE A 3 16.87 -8.77 6.36
N ARG A 4 15.82 -9.39 6.87
CA ARG A 4 15.01 -10.39 6.17
C ARG A 4 13.85 -9.66 5.49
N TRP A 5 13.88 -9.64 4.17
CA TRP A 5 12.91 -8.94 3.34
C TRP A 5 11.95 -9.94 2.68
N VAL A 6 10.65 -9.78 2.87
CA VAL A 6 9.61 -10.60 2.25
C VAL A 6 8.82 -9.78 1.24
N THR A 7 8.61 -10.36 0.06
CA THR A 7 7.80 -9.77 -1.01
C THR A 7 7.28 -10.87 -1.96
N TYR A 8 6.59 -10.49 -3.03
CA TYR A 8 6.02 -11.43 -3.99
C TYR A 8 6.18 -10.94 -5.44
N PRO A 9 6.23 -11.89 -6.44
CA PRO A 9 6.58 -11.56 -7.81
C PRO A 9 5.41 -11.07 -8.68
N SER A 10 4.15 -11.15 -8.21
CA SER A 10 2.97 -10.80 -9.03
C SER A 10 2.83 -9.29 -9.28
N ARG A 11 3.63 -8.47 -8.61
CA ARG A 11 3.78 -7.03 -8.83
C ARG A 11 5.24 -6.76 -9.18
N GLN A 12 5.50 -6.38 -10.42
CA GLN A 12 6.86 -6.26 -10.97
C GLN A 12 7.74 -5.24 -10.25
N GLU A 13 7.16 -4.19 -9.71
CA GLU A 13 7.86 -3.15 -8.94
C GLU A 13 8.48 -3.67 -7.63
N LEU A 14 7.89 -4.68 -7.01
CA LEU A 14 8.32 -5.17 -5.70
C LEU A 14 9.68 -5.88 -5.72
N PRO A 15 9.94 -6.83 -6.64
CA PRO A 15 11.30 -7.39 -6.78
C PRO A 15 12.35 -6.33 -7.11
N LEU A 16 12.04 -5.37 -8.00
CA LEU A 16 12.96 -4.29 -8.36
C LEU A 16 13.29 -3.40 -7.17
N LEU A 17 12.29 -3.08 -6.33
CA LEU A 17 12.50 -2.35 -5.10
C LEU A 17 13.44 -3.11 -4.15
N ALA A 18 13.20 -4.42 -3.97
CA ALA A 18 14.03 -5.26 -3.11
C ALA A 18 15.49 -5.32 -3.59
N GLU A 19 15.72 -5.48 -4.90
CA GLU A 19 17.06 -5.47 -5.50
C GLU A 19 17.76 -4.14 -5.31
N SER A 20 17.05 -3.02 -5.51
CA SER A 20 17.61 -1.68 -5.31
C SER A 20 18.01 -1.43 -3.85
N VAL A 21 17.15 -1.79 -2.91
CA VAL A 21 17.44 -1.66 -1.47
C VAL A 21 18.61 -2.57 -1.07
N GLN A 22 18.64 -3.81 -1.55
CA GLN A 22 19.75 -4.75 -1.29
C GLN A 22 21.09 -4.19 -1.78
N ALA A 23 21.12 -3.63 -3.00
CA ALA A 23 22.33 -3.04 -3.57
C ALA A 23 22.80 -1.83 -2.75
N THR A 24 21.90 -0.91 -2.42
CA THR A 24 22.22 0.32 -1.68
C THR A 24 22.69 0.02 -0.26
N LEU A 25 22.00 -0.84 0.47
CA LEU A 25 22.35 -1.17 1.86
C LEU A 25 23.65 -1.97 1.97
N LYS A 26 24.00 -2.74 0.93
CA LYS A 26 25.28 -3.43 0.85
C LYS A 26 26.48 -2.47 0.89
N GLU A 27 26.36 -1.26 0.32
CA GLU A 27 27.42 -0.25 0.30
C GLU A 27 27.81 0.22 1.72
N ILE A 28 26.88 0.14 2.66
CA ILE A 28 27.09 0.49 4.07
C ILE A 28 27.23 -0.73 4.98
N GLY A 29 27.44 -1.93 4.39
CA GLY A 29 27.71 -3.16 5.13
C GLY A 29 26.48 -3.84 5.72
N ILE A 30 25.27 -3.50 5.29
CA ILE A 30 24.03 -4.15 5.69
C ILE A 30 23.66 -5.19 4.62
N LYS A 31 23.45 -6.44 5.06
CA LYS A 31 22.97 -7.53 4.20
C LYS A 31 21.44 -7.53 4.17
N VAL A 32 20.85 -7.66 3.01
CA VAL A 32 19.40 -7.90 2.84
C VAL A 32 19.20 -9.28 2.24
N ASP A 33 18.55 -10.16 2.97
CA ASP A 33 18.12 -11.48 2.49
C ASP A 33 16.71 -11.36 1.93
N VAL A 34 16.60 -11.39 0.60
CA VAL A 34 15.32 -11.19 -0.10
C VAL A 34 14.64 -12.55 -0.33
N ASN A 35 13.44 -12.68 0.20
CA ASN A 35 12.50 -13.75 -0.12
C ASN A 35 11.38 -13.17 -0.99
N CYS A 36 11.42 -13.45 -2.29
CA CYS A 36 10.39 -13.10 -3.25
C CYS A 36 9.63 -14.36 -3.67
N SER A 37 8.51 -14.64 -3.03
CA SER A 37 7.78 -15.89 -3.21
C SER A 37 6.30 -15.66 -3.51
N ALA A 38 5.71 -16.51 -4.35
CA ALA A 38 4.26 -16.57 -4.52
C ALA A 38 3.54 -17.01 -3.22
N ASP A 39 4.23 -17.79 -2.38
CA ASP A 39 3.79 -18.21 -1.05
C ASP A 39 4.32 -17.28 0.05
N PHE A 40 4.31 -15.97 -0.19
CA PHE A 40 4.78 -14.97 0.78
C PHE A 40 3.98 -14.99 2.09
N GLN A 41 2.72 -15.43 2.05
CA GLN A 41 1.86 -15.48 3.22
C GLN A 41 2.42 -16.41 4.30
N SER A 42 2.88 -17.61 3.94
CA SER A 42 3.51 -18.54 4.88
C SER A 42 4.73 -17.95 5.57
N PHE A 43 5.50 -17.10 4.86
CA PHE A 43 6.64 -16.39 5.47
C PHE A 43 6.19 -15.28 6.41
N LEU A 44 5.12 -14.56 6.09
CA LEU A 44 4.56 -13.57 7.03
C LEU A 44 4.02 -14.24 8.30
N ASP A 45 3.35 -15.37 8.15
CA ASP A 45 2.76 -16.12 9.27
C ASP A 45 3.82 -16.75 10.19
N SER A 46 5.02 -17.03 9.67
CA SER A 46 6.15 -17.51 10.48
C SER A 46 6.70 -16.46 11.45
N GLY A 47 6.48 -15.17 11.17
CA GLY A 47 7.09 -14.06 11.93
C GLY A 47 8.61 -13.90 11.73
N GLU A 48 9.23 -14.70 10.85
CA GLU A 48 10.67 -14.65 10.60
C GLU A 48 11.04 -13.65 9.49
N TRP A 49 10.61 -12.42 9.65
CA TRP A 49 10.89 -11.32 8.71
C TRP A 49 11.07 -10.00 9.45
N ASP A 50 11.72 -9.04 8.82
CA ASP A 50 11.98 -7.70 9.36
C ASP A 50 11.29 -6.63 8.51
N ILE A 51 11.21 -6.83 7.19
CA ILE A 51 10.53 -5.93 6.26
C ILE A 51 9.61 -6.74 5.35
N TYR A 52 8.37 -6.31 5.24
CA TYR A 52 7.42 -6.77 4.23
C TYR A 52 7.16 -5.67 3.22
N ALA A 53 7.49 -5.90 1.96
CA ALA A 53 7.14 -5.01 0.86
C ALA A 53 5.93 -5.55 0.10
N GLY A 54 4.85 -4.78 0.10
CA GLY A 54 3.61 -5.13 -0.58
C GLY A 54 3.04 -3.96 -1.36
N ALA A 55 2.17 -4.24 -2.32
CA ALA A 55 1.36 -3.25 -3.01
C ALA A 55 -0.04 -3.20 -2.39
N PHE A 56 -0.49 -2.01 -2.03
CA PHE A 56 -1.75 -1.80 -1.34
C PHE A 56 -2.68 -0.89 -2.14
N VAL A 57 -3.96 -1.22 -2.17
CA VAL A 57 -5.00 -0.31 -2.61
C VAL A 57 -5.31 0.63 -1.46
N CYS A 58 -5.13 1.93 -1.67
CA CYS A 58 -5.24 2.91 -0.57
C CYS A 58 -6.64 3.51 -0.44
N ALA A 59 -7.35 3.71 -1.56
CA ALA A 59 -8.65 4.38 -1.57
C ALA A 59 -9.56 3.81 -2.68
N PRO A 60 -10.08 2.58 -2.58
CA PRO A 60 -10.82 1.90 -3.63
C PRO A 60 -12.14 2.62 -4.01
N THR A 61 -12.71 3.37 -3.08
CA THR A 61 -13.93 4.17 -3.29
C THR A 61 -13.64 5.68 -3.38
N GLY A 62 -12.34 6.07 -3.39
CA GLY A 62 -11.91 7.44 -3.27
C GLY A 62 -11.79 7.92 -1.81
N ASP A 63 -12.21 7.11 -0.84
CA ASP A 63 -12.11 7.43 0.59
C ASP A 63 -10.76 6.93 1.15
N PRO A 64 -9.92 7.82 1.71
CA PRO A 64 -8.62 7.47 2.27
C PRO A 64 -8.69 6.63 3.56
N GLU A 65 -9.82 6.58 4.24
CA GLU A 65 -10.02 5.80 5.47
C GLU A 65 -9.68 4.32 5.28
N TYR A 66 -9.93 3.79 4.07
CA TYR A 66 -9.72 2.37 3.76
C TYR A 66 -8.30 1.88 4.07
N PHE A 67 -7.27 2.67 3.75
CA PHE A 67 -5.88 2.28 4.01
C PHE A 67 -5.62 2.13 5.51
N PHE A 68 -6.06 3.09 6.30
CA PHE A 68 -5.83 3.10 7.75
C PHE A 68 -6.55 1.95 8.44
N THR A 69 -7.84 1.78 8.16
CA THR A 69 -8.68 0.73 8.76
C THR A 69 -8.25 -0.68 8.35
N THR A 70 -7.66 -0.84 7.17
CA THR A 70 -7.24 -2.15 6.67
C THR A 70 -5.83 -2.53 7.14
N HIS A 71 -4.91 -1.56 7.29
CA HIS A 71 -3.48 -1.85 7.44
C HIS A 71 -2.83 -1.29 8.69
N CYS A 72 -3.40 -0.27 9.35
CA CYS A 72 -2.66 0.54 10.31
C CYS A 72 -3.21 0.52 11.74
N LEU A 73 -4.49 0.20 11.94
CA LEU A 73 -5.09 0.17 13.26
C LEU A 73 -4.86 -1.18 13.96
N ASP A 74 -4.98 -1.22 15.28
CA ASP A 74 -4.77 -2.43 16.07
C ASP A 74 -5.63 -3.62 15.61
N GLU A 75 -6.91 -3.37 15.32
CA GLU A 75 -7.85 -4.39 14.88
C GLU A 75 -7.77 -4.69 13.37
N SER A 76 -6.87 -4.03 12.65
CA SER A 76 -6.74 -4.21 11.20
C SER A 76 -6.23 -5.62 10.87
N SER A 77 -6.98 -6.35 10.05
CA SER A 77 -6.62 -7.72 9.66
C SER A 77 -5.31 -7.83 8.89
N LYS A 78 -4.80 -6.72 8.37
CA LYS A 78 -3.55 -6.63 7.60
C LYS A 78 -2.50 -5.74 8.26
N ASN A 79 -2.63 -5.42 9.54
CA ASN A 79 -1.57 -4.80 10.32
C ASN A 79 -0.48 -5.83 10.63
N ARG A 80 0.35 -6.13 9.62
CA ARG A 80 1.36 -7.20 9.66
C ARG A 80 2.52 -6.90 10.59
N GLY A 81 2.83 -5.60 10.75
CA GLY A 81 3.93 -5.14 11.59
C GLY A 81 3.58 -4.99 13.07
N GLY A 82 2.31 -5.20 13.45
CA GLY A 82 1.85 -4.97 14.81
C GLY A 82 1.99 -3.50 15.25
N TYR A 83 1.82 -2.57 14.30
CA TYR A 83 1.88 -1.15 14.59
C TYR A 83 0.75 -0.75 15.52
N HIS A 84 1.05 0.05 16.53
CA HIS A 84 0.11 0.59 17.50
C HIS A 84 0.34 2.09 17.68
N SER A 85 -0.73 2.89 17.69
CA SER A 85 -0.67 4.32 17.96
C SER A 85 -2.01 4.82 18.50
N ASP A 86 -2.05 5.23 19.77
CA ASP A 86 -3.23 5.83 20.39
C ASP A 86 -3.72 7.05 19.61
N LYS A 87 -2.78 7.86 19.11
CA LYS A 87 -3.10 9.04 18.31
C LYS A 87 -3.77 8.67 16.98
N LEU A 88 -3.33 7.60 16.32
CA LEU A 88 -3.95 7.12 15.09
C LEU A 88 -5.38 6.62 15.34
N GLU A 89 -5.60 5.89 16.43
CA GLU A 89 -6.91 5.42 16.86
C GLU A 89 -7.88 6.58 17.19
N GLU A 90 -7.38 7.67 17.79
CA GLU A 90 -8.18 8.87 18.05
C GLU A 90 -8.58 9.58 16.75
N LEU A 91 -7.63 9.78 15.82
CA LEU A 91 -7.89 10.40 14.52
C LEU A 91 -8.89 9.58 13.69
N GLU A 92 -8.82 8.27 13.77
CA GLU A 92 -9.75 7.38 13.06
C GLU A 92 -11.18 7.50 13.63
N LYS A 93 -11.36 7.58 14.95
CA LYS A 93 -12.67 7.84 15.58
C LYS A 93 -13.26 9.19 15.13
N GLU A 94 -12.43 10.22 14.99
CA GLU A 94 -12.84 11.50 14.46
C GLU A 94 -13.24 11.38 12.99
N MET A 95 -12.45 10.68 12.17
CA MET A 95 -12.73 10.46 10.76
C MET A 95 -14.06 9.73 10.53
N LYS A 96 -14.40 8.74 11.35
CA LYS A 96 -15.69 8.01 11.29
C LYS A 96 -16.91 8.91 11.51
N SER A 97 -16.76 9.97 12.25
CA SER A 97 -17.85 10.94 12.53
C SER A 97 -17.81 12.17 11.62
N THR A 98 -16.82 12.30 10.75
CA THR A 98 -16.63 13.44 9.85
C THR A 98 -17.08 13.08 8.44
N PHE A 99 -18.03 13.83 7.88
CA PHE A 99 -18.61 13.58 6.54
C PHE A 99 -18.20 14.63 5.50
N ASP A 100 -17.64 15.75 5.92
CA ASP A 100 -17.10 16.76 5.02
C ASP A 100 -15.81 16.26 4.37
N THR A 101 -15.76 16.31 3.04
CA THR A 101 -14.65 15.74 2.25
C THR A 101 -13.32 16.44 2.54
N ASP A 102 -13.33 17.76 2.72
CA ASP A 102 -12.11 18.52 2.96
C ASP A 102 -11.57 18.26 4.38
N GLU A 103 -12.46 18.13 5.35
CA GLU A 103 -12.06 17.78 6.72
C GLU A 103 -11.53 16.33 6.79
N ARG A 104 -12.17 15.39 6.08
CA ARG A 104 -11.66 14.02 5.96
C ARG A 104 -10.27 13.97 5.32
N ALA A 105 -10.03 14.77 4.29
CA ALA A 105 -8.71 14.88 3.67
C ALA A 105 -7.65 15.40 4.64
N LYS A 106 -7.98 16.38 5.49
CA LYS A 106 -7.08 16.89 6.53
C LYS A 106 -6.76 15.81 7.57
N LEU A 107 -7.77 15.07 8.02
CA LEU A 107 -7.58 13.95 8.96
C LEU A 107 -6.68 12.87 8.35
N ALA A 108 -6.89 12.51 7.09
CA ALA A 108 -6.03 11.55 6.39
C ALA A 108 -4.57 11.99 6.32
N VAL A 109 -4.32 13.29 6.10
CA VAL A 109 -2.96 13.86 6.13
C VAL A 109 -2.36 13.74 7.54
N GLN A 110 -3.13 14.04 8.59
CA GLN A 110 -2.65 13.92 9.98
C GLN A 110 -2.35 12.45 10.35
N MET A 111 -3.21 11.52 9.94
CA MET A 111 -3.01 10.09 10.15
C MET A 111 -1.74 9.60 9.43
N THR A 112 -1.57 10.00 8.17
CA THR A 112 -0.36 9.68 7.40
C THR A 112 0.90 10.24 8.06
N GLN A 113 0.85 11.50 8.54
CA GLN A 113 1.97 12.12 9.24
C GLN A 113 2.32 11.38 10.54
N THR A 114 1.32 10.94 11.30
CA THR A 114 1.53 10.14 12.51
C THR A 114 2.28 8.85 12.19
N ILE A 115 1.86 8.12 11.15
CA ILE A 115 2.52 6.89 10.71
C ILE A 115 3.97 7.13 10.27
N LEU A 116 4.24 8.25 9.60
CA LEU A 116 5.59 8.64 9.17
C LEU A 116 6.48 9.03 10.35
N ASP A 117 5.95 9.79 11.30
CA ASP A 117 6.68 10.23 12.50
C ASP A 117 7.08 9.01 13.37
N ASP A 118 6.22 8.00 13.42
CA ASP A 118 6.46 6.73 14.13
C ASP A 118 7.37 5.77 13.35
N ASN A 119 7.73 6.10 12.11
CA ASN A 119 8.50 5.22 11.20
C ASN A 119 7.86 3.83 10.98
N ALA A 120 6.54 3.73 11.08
CA ALA A 120 5.84 2.46 10.98
C ALA A 120 5.76 1.93 9.54
N PHE A 121 5.69 2.82 8.54
CA PHE A 121 5.63 2.49 7.12
C PHE A 121 6.62 3.31 6.30
N ILE A 122 7.14 2.68 5.24
CA ILE A 122 7.90 3.35 4.19
C ILE A 122 7.02 3.38 2.93
N PHE A 123 6.53 4.57 2.57
CA PHE A 123 5.76 4.78 1.34
C PHE A 123 6.72 4.92 0.16
N ALA A 124 7.07 3.79 -0.48
CA ALA A 124 8.12 3.73 -1.48
C ALA A 124 7.72 4.39 -2.81
N SER A 125 6.48 4.19 -3.28
CA SER A 125 6.02 4.76 -4.55
C SER A 125 4.49 4.72 -4.68
N HIS A 126 3.98 5.62 -5.52
CA HIS A 126 2.62 5.54 -6.08
C HIS A 126 2.75 5.33 -7.59
N LEU A 127 2.29 4.17 -8.07
CA LEU A 127 2.41 3.80 -9.47
C LEU A 127 1.44 4.60 -10.34
N LYS A 128 1.93 5.02 -11.53
CA LYS A 128 1.04 5.47 -12.60
C LYS A 128 0.51 4.25 -13.33
N MET A 129 -0.80 4.09 -13.30
CA MET A 129 -1.49 3.02 -14.02
C MET A 129 -1.87 3.50 -15.42
N SER A 130 -1.90 2.56 -16.38
CA SER A 130 -2.31 2.82 -17.75
C SER A 130 -3.31 1.76 -18.18
N ILE A 131 -4.36 2.19 -18.87
CA ILE A 131 -5.31 1.28 -19.52
C ILE A 131 -4.95 1.21 -21.00
N VAL A 132 -4.87 0.00 -21.52
CA VAL A 132 -4.59 -0.26 -22.93
C VAL A 132 -5.78 -0.97 -23.54
N SER A 133 -6.33 -0.41 -24.62
CA SER A 133 -7.45 -1.00 -25.36
C SER A 133 -7.05 -1.44 -26.76
N ALA A 134 -7.76 -2.42 -27.29
CA ALA A 134 -7.66 -2.80 -28.69
C ALA A 134 -8.24 -1.69 -29.60
N LYS A 135 -7.79 -1.66 -30.87
CA LYS A 135 -8.35 -0.73 -31.87
C LYS A 135 -9.86 -0.95 -32.03
N GLY A 136 -10.60 0.16 -32.06
CA GLY A 136 -12.05 0.16 -32.17
C GLY A 136 -12.80 0.16 -30.83
N VAL A 137 -12.10 0.05 -29.70
CA VAL A 137 -12.73 0.26 -28.39
C VAL A 137 -12.81 1.75 -28.10
N THR A 138 -14.00 2.21 -27.72
CA THR A 138 -14.31 3.62 -27.41
C THR A 138 -14.97 3.72 -26.04
N GLY A 139 -15.00 4.91 -25.44
CA GLY A 139 -15.63 5.16 -24.14
C GLY A 139 -14.88 4.58 -22.94
N LEU A 140 -13.63 4.16 -23.13
CA LEU A 140 -12.76 3.73 -22.04
C LEU A 140 -12.08 4.94 -21.40
N GLU A 141 -12.28 5.13 -20.13
CA GLU A 141 -11.69 6.21 -19.34
C GLU A 141 -10.94 5.65 -18.14
N ALA A 142 -9.74 6.17 -17.87
CA ALA A 142 -8.99 5.82 -16.67
C ALA A 142 -9.56 6.57 -15.46
N HIS A 143 -9.97 5.83 -14.45
CA HIS A 143 -10.40 6.37 -13.17
C HIS A 143 -9.25 6.36 -12.15
N PRO A 144 -9.26 7.21 -11.12
CA PRO A 144 -8.33 7.16 -10.02
C PRO A 144 -8.34 5.80 -9.28
N CYS A 145 -9.45 5.09 -9.35
CA CYS A 145 -9.62 3.73 -8.85
C CYS A 145 -9.81 2.76 -10.01
N ASP A 146 -9.04 1.68 -10.02
CA ASP A 146 -9.03 0.63 -11.05
C ASP A 146 -10.24 -0.32 -11.00
N TYR A 147 -11.20 -0.08 -10.10
CA TYR A 147 -12.42 -0.89 -9.98
C TYR A 147 -13.57 -0.45 -10.89
N TYR A 148 -13.47 0.72 -11.53
CA TYR A 148 -14.56 1.34 -12.29
C TYR A 148 -14.21 1.56 -13.78
N GLU A 149 -13.50 0.62 -14.38
CA GLU A 149 -13.05 0.73 -15.77
C GLU A 149 -14.13 0.38 -16.80
N ILE A 150 -15.08 -0.48 -16.43
CA ILE A 150 -16.18 -0.90 -17.32
C ILE A 150 -17.41 -0.08 -17.00
N THR A 151 -17.76 0.81 -17.92
CA THR A 151 -18.92 1.70 -17.82
C THR A 151 -19.91 1.45 -18.96
N VAL A 152 -21.10 2.04 -18.86
CA VAL A 152 -22.14 2.00 -19.92
C VAL A 152 -21.70 2.69 -21.22
N ASN A 153 -20.64 3.48 -21.19
CA ASN A 153 -20.10 4.19 -22.34
C ASN A 153 -19.08 3.35 -23.14
N LEU A 154 -18.66 2.21 -22.59
CA LEU A 154 -17.72 1.32 -23.26
C LEU A 154 -18.39 0.64 -24.46
N ASP A 155 -17.82 0.83 -25.65
CA ASP A 155 -18.32 0.25 -26.88
C ASP A 155 -17.16 -0.25 -27.77
N LYS A 156 -17.48 -1.14 -28.69
CA LYS A 156 -16.54 -1.68 -29.68
C LYS A 156 -17.19 -1.61 -31.08
N ASN A 157 -16.63 -0.76 -31.91
CA ASN A 157 -16.96 -0.62 -33.34
C ASN A 157 -16.10 -1.53 -34.21
#